data_9a7d2e3b46f73c4a63156f9bdec5099d
#
_entry.id   9a7d2e3b46f73c4a63156f9bdec5099d
#
_cell.length_a   1.000
_cell.length_b   1.000
_cell.length_c   1.000
_cell.angle_alpha   90.00
_cell.angle_beta   90.00
_cell.angle_gamma   90.00
#
_symmetry.space_group_name_H-M   'P 1'
#
loop_
_entity.id
_entity.type
_entity.pdbx_description
1 polymer ?
#
loop_
_entity_poly.entity_id
_entity_poly.type
_entity_poly.pdbx_seq_one_letter_code
_entity_poly.pdbx_strand_id
1 'polypeptide(L)' 'MIETALTADYYAQPGVRESREAFTASQRIGRPEDIANAVLFLLSEKSSYINGAEIGVDGGLPTMLMGKLPRPGFTR' A
#
# COMPACT_ATOMS: atom_id res chain seq x y z
N MET A 1 -1.90 3.62 -2.56
CA MET A 1 -3.19 4.34 -2.47
C MET A 1 -3.42 4.75 -1.02
N ILE A 2 -3.42 6.03 -0.79
CA ILE A 2 -3.57 6.60 0.56
C ILE A 2 -4.76 7.54 0.57
N GLU A 3 -5.68 7.34 1.51
CA GLU A 3 -6.85 8.21 1.66
C GLU A 3 -6.46 9.43 2.49
N THR A 4 -6.74 10.62 1.94
CA THR A 4 -6.50 11.90 2.60
C THR A 4 -7.73 12.76 2.45
N ALA A 5 -7.72 13.96 3.05
CA ALA A 5 -8.83 14.91 2.88
C ALA A 5 -9.05 15.25 1.40
N LEU A 6 -7.99 15.26 0.59
CA LEU A 6 -8.09 15.58 -0.83
C LEU A 6 -8.76 14.47 -1.63
N THR A 7 -8.67 13.23 -1.19
CA THR A 7 -9.19 12.07 -1.92
C THR A 7 -10.45 11.48 -1.30
N ALA A 8 -10.90 12.03 -0.18
CA ALA A 8 -12.05 11.46 0.54
C ALA A 8 -13.31 11.38 -0.33
N ASP A 9 -13.59 12.43 -1.11
CA ASP A 9 -14.76 12.45 -1.98
C ASP A 9 -14.66 11.39 -3.08
N TYR A 10 -13.45 11.18 -3.60
CA TYR A 10 -13.21 10.16 -4.61
C TYR A 10 -13.53 8.77 -4.06
N TYR A 11 -13.04 8.46 -2.87
CA TYR A 11 -13.27 7.15 -2.25
C TYR A 11 -14.71 6.98 -1.75
N ALA A 12 -15.46 8.07 -1.62
CA ALA A 12 -16.87 7.99 -1.26
C ALA A 12 -17.77 7.59 -2.44
N GLN A 13 -17.27 7.66 -3.67
CA GLN A 13 -18.04 7.26 -4.85
C GLN A 13 -18.28 5.75 -4.84
N PRO A 14 -19.46 5.28 -5.30
CA PRO A 14 -19.77 3.85 -5.29
C PRO A 14 -18.74 3.02 -6.07
N GLY A 15 -18.26 1.96 -5.45
CA GLY A 15 -17.36 1.01 -6.09
C GLY A 15 -15.89 1.43 -6.15
N VAL A 16 -15.55 2.69 -5.86
CA VAL A 16 -14.17 3.14 -5.95
C VAL A 16 -13.31 2.50 -4.87
N ARG A 17 -13.74 2.57 -3.62
CA ARG A 17 -12.97 2.01 -2.50
C ARG A 17 -12.78 0.50 -2.68
N GLU A 18 -13.84 -0.22 -2.98
CA GLU A 18 -13.79 -1.67 -3.12
C GLU A 18 -12.88 -2.08 -4.26
N SER A 19 -12.94 -1.38 -5.37
CA SER A 19 -12.10 -1.63 -6.53
C SER A 19 -10.62 -1.44 -6.20
N ARG A 20 -10.29 -0.36 -5.48
CA ARG A 20 -8.90 -0.07 -5.09
C ARG A 20 -8.39 -1.02 -4.04
N GLU A 21 -9.24 -1.37 -3.07
CA GLU A 21 -8.86 -2.34 -2.04
C GLU A 21 -8.53 -3.70 -2.64
N ALA A 22 -9.24 -4.11 -3.68
CA ALA A 22 -8.98 -5.38 -4.35
C ALA A 22 -7.63 -5.41 -5.07
N PHE A 23 -7.07 -4.24 -5.41
CA PHE A 23 -5.79 -4.15 -6.11
C PHE A 23 -4.58 -4.14 -5.18
N THR A 24 -4.76 -4.06 -3.88
CA THR A 24 -3.63 -4.09 -2.93
C THR A 24 -3.55 -5.43 -2.23
N ALA A 25 -2.32 -5.87 -1.96
CA ALA A 25 -2.12 -7.10 -1.21
C ALA A 25 -2.70 -7.00 0.21
N SER A 26 -2.64 -5.80 0.80
CA SER A 26 -3.22 -5.54 2.13
C SER A 26 -4.74 -5.44 2.11
N GLN A 27 -5.34 -5.34 0.93
CA GLN A 27 -6.78 -5.29 0.72
C GLN A 27 -7.45 -4.13 1.47
N ARG A 28 -6.75 -3.01 1.57
CA ARG A 28 -7.30 -1.79 2.14
C ARG A 28 -6.61 -0.56 1.55
N ILE A 29 -7.31 0.57 1.65
CA ILE A 29 -6.73 1.86 1.30
C ILE A 29 -5.86 2.31 2.47
N GLY A 30 -4.67 2.81 2.16
CA GLY A 30 -3.78 3.33 3.17
C GLY A 30 -4.29 4.64 3.76
N ARG A 31 -3.85 4.93 4.97
CA ARG A 31 -4.17 6.17 5.67
C ARG A 31 -2.88 6.93 5.97
N PRO A 32 -2.98 8.25 6.21
CA PRO A 32 -1.78 9.02 6.58
C PRO A 32 -1.00 8.41 7.76
N GLU A 33 -1.69 7.76 8.69
CA GLU A 33 -1.05 7.09 9.83
C GLU A 33 -0.10 5.98 9.38
N ASP A 34 -0.37 5.33 8.25
CA ASP A 34 0.51 4.29 7.74
C ASP A 34 1.87 4.86 7.36
N ILE A 35 1.88 6.05 6.74
CA ILE A 35 3.11 6.76 6.43
C ILE A 35 3.78 7.26 7.72
N ALA A 36 3.00 7.86 8.62
CA ALA A 36 3.52 8.42 9.87
C ALA A 36 4.18 7.34 10.73
N ASN A 37 3.59 6.15 10.80
CA ASN A 37 4.14 5.05 11.58
C ASN A 37 5.49 4.58 11.02
N ALA A 38 5.63 4.56 9.69
CA ALA A 38 6.90 4.22 9.06
C ALA A 38 7.97 5.26 9.38
N VAL A 39 7.62 6.55 9.33
CA VAL A 39 8.54 7.64 9.65
C VAL A 39 8.97 7.55 11.13
N LEU A 40 8.03 7.32 12.04
CA LEU A 40 8.33 7.20 13.45
C LEU A 40 9.28 6.03 13.72
N PHE A 41 9.07 4.91 13.05
CA PHE A 41 9.98 3.77 13.18
C PHE A 41 11.39 4.12 12.70
N LEU A 42 11.49 4.80 11.55
CA LEU A 42 12.79 5.17 10.98
C LEU A 42 13.53 6.21 11.81
N LEU A 43 12.81 7.04 12.55
CA LEU A 43 13.41 8.01 13.47
C LEU A 43 13.79 7.39 14.83
N SER A 44 13.38 6.17 15.08
CA SER A 44 13.64 5.49 16.35
C SER A 44 14.95 4.71 16.31
N GLU A 45 15.48 4.34 17.48
CA GLU A 45 16.66 3.50 17.56
C GLU A 45 16.42 2.08 17.03
N LYS A 46 15.16 1.68 16.89
CA LYS A 46 14.80 0.37 16.37
C LYS A 46 15.22 0.18 14.93
N SER A 47 15.46 1.26 14.20
CA SER A 47 15.92 1.22 12.80
C SER A 47 17.41 1.50 12.67
N SER A 48 18.18 1.40 13.73
CA SER A 48 19.57 1.87 13.77
C SER A 48 20.50 1.17 12.78
N TYR A 49 20.12 0.00 12.26
CA TYR A 49 20.92 -0.74 11.28
C TYR A 49 20.39 -0.59 9.86
N ILE A 50 19.36 0.24 9.65
CA ILE A 50 18.77 0.49 8.33
C ILE A 50 19.39 1.76 7.76
N ASN A 51 20.02 1.64 6.59
CA ASN A 51 20.72 2.75 5.97
C ASN A 51 20.64 2.62 4.45
N GLY A 52 20.17 3.68 3.80
CA GLY A 52 20.08 3.72 2.33
C GLY A 52 18.96 2.88 1.74
N ALA A 53 18.06 2.37 2.56
CA ALA A 53 16.97 1.54 2.08
C ALA A 53 15.79 2.38 1.61
N GLU A 54 15.04 1.85 0.64
CA GLU A 54 13.74 2.38 0.26
C GLU A 54 12.68 1.46 0.85
N ILE A 55 11.71 2.05 1.56
CA ILE A 55 10.65 1.29 2.19
C ILE A 55 9.32 1.65 1.55
N GLY A 56 8.71 0.68 0.87
CA GLY A 56 7.41 0.88 0.24
C GLY A 56 6.29 0.83 1.26
N VAL A 57 5.45 1.88 1.29
CA VAL A 57 4.28 1.95 2.14
C VAL A 57 3.07 2.05 1.21
N ASP A 58 2.75 0.94 0.56
CA ASP A 58 1.87 0.90 -0.61
C ASP A 58 0.87 -0.26 -0.57
N GLY A 59 0.79 -0.97 0.55
CA GLY A 59 -0.11 -2.10 0.68
C GLY A 59 0.23 -3.29 -0.20
N GLY A 60 1.45 -3.30 -0.77
CA GLY A 60 1.90 -4.39 -1.63
C GLY A 60 1.41 -4.26 -3.07
N LEU A 61 0.92 -3.08 -3.48
CA LEU A 61 0.39 -2.89 -4.82
C LEU A 61 1.36 -3.31 -5.94
N PRO A 62 2.64 -2.91 -5.93
CA PRO A 62 3.57 -3.33 -6.99
C PRO A 62 3.71 -4.85 -7.09
N THR A 63 3.66 -5.54 -5.97
CA THR A 63 3.72 -7.00 -5.94
C THR A 63 2.49 -7.62 -6.61
N MET A 64 1.32 -6.99 -6.47
CA MET A 64 0.09 -7.48 -7.07
C MET A 64 0.12 -7.46 -8.59
N LEU A 65 0.91 -6.57 -9.20
CA LEU A 65 1.03 -6.53 -10.66
C LEU A 65 1.51 -7.86 -11.21
N MET A 66 2.49 -8.48 -10.57
CA MET A 66 2.98 -9.80 -11.00
C MET A 66 1.89 -10.86 -10.88
N GLY A 67 1.06 -10.78 -9.86
CA GLY A 67 -0.04 -11.71 -9.67
C GLY A 67 -1.16 -11.56 -10.70
N LYS A 68 -1.22 -10.43 -11.42
CA LYS A 68 -2.23 -10.19 -12.45
C LYS A 68 -1.78 -10.62 -13.84
N LEU A 69 -0.52 -10.95 -14.03
CA LEU A 69 -0.03 -11.38 -15.34
C LEU A 69 -0.47 -12.82 -15.63
N PRO A 70 -0.92 -13.11 -16.86
CA PRO A 70 -1.21 -14.48 -17.25
C PRO A 70 0.05 -15.33 -17.15
N ARG A 71 -0.05 -16.49 -16.52
CA ARG A 71 1.09 -17.39 -16.30
C ARG A 71 0.67 -18.82 -16.60
N PRO A 72 0.50 -19.17 -17.88
CA PRO A 72 0.09 -20.53 -18.24
C PRO A 72 1.05 -21.57 -17.69
N GLY A 73 0.50 -22.64 -17.13
CA GLY A 73 1.30 -23.70 -16.51
C GLY A 73 1.62 -23.48 -15.04
N PHE A 74 1.20 -22.35 -14.47
CA PHE A 74 1.38 -22.06 -13.06
C PHE A 74 0.03 -21.93 -12.37
N THR A 75 -0.07 -22.50 -11.17
CA THR A 75 -1.26 -22.40 -10.34
C THR A 75 -1.13 -21.20 -9.42
N ARG A 76 -2.23 -20.45 -9.23
CA ARG A 76 -2.24 -19.29 -8.35
C ARG A 76 -3.43 -19.38 -7.44
#